data_07522b263cf8709bec5126c265dca4d0
#
_entry.id   07522b263cf8709bec5126c265dca4d0
#
_cell.length_a   1.000
_cell.length_b   1.000
_cell.length_c   1.000
_cell.angle_alpha   90.00
_cell.angle_beta   90.00
_cell.angle_gamma   90.00
#
_symmetry.space_group_name_H-M   'P 1'
#
loop_
_entity.id
_entity.type
_entity.pdbx_description
1 polymer ?
#
loop_
_entity_poly.entity_id
_entity_poly.type
_entity_poly.pdbx_seq_one_letter_code
_entity_poly.pdbx_strand_id
1 'polypeptide(L)'
;ISAIQALPFDPTIPHSVKPTCITSGDSAVNIIPASVAMIFDVRAQSNELMDAIKTRVCDAAGHAAASIGARAECKWRGGVPAGHHFDQLIKLVACSIKEACGDDFLADAIYTSGGEDFHKYSVAYPNLQSVVIGVGADLKPGLHKANMQFDPSAMISAVRVLTTVVLNLLKDVDSKQVSQQNQFK
;
A
#
# COMPACT_ATOMS: atom_id res chain seq x y z
N ILE A 1 -23.85 8.86 -3.42
CA ILE A 1 -22.77 8.97 -2.44
C ILE A 1 -23.18 8.27 -1.14
N SER A 2 -24.31 8.65 -0.53
CA SER A 2 -24.77 8.10 0.77
C SER A 2 -24.83 6.58 0.81
N ALA A 3 -25.32 5.93 -0.26
CA ALA A 3 -25.34 4.46 -0.36
C ALA A 3 -23.94 3.83 -0.29
N ILE A 4 -22.94 4.49 -0.90
CA ILE A 4 -21.54 4.04 -0.85
C ILE A 4 -20.94 4.26 0.55
N GLN A 5 -21.22 5.40 1.17
CA GLN A 5 -20.72 5.71 2.51
C GLN A 5 -21.34 4.84 3.61
N ALA A 6 -22.53 4.31 3.38
CA ALA A 6 -23.21 3.41 4.31
C ALA A 6 -22.76 1.93 4.20
N LEU A 7 -21.86 1.60 3.26
CA LEU A 7 -21.40 0.22 3.11
C LEU A 7 -20.63 -0.23 4.36
N PRO A 8 -21.03 -1.36 4.98
CA PRO A 8 -20.33 -1.90 6.13
C PRO A 8 -19.09 -2.69 5.67
N PHE A 9 -17.93 -2.24 6.08
CA PHE A 9 -16.65 -2.94 5.97
C PHE A 9 -16.09 -3.25 7.34
N ASP A 10 -15.12 -4.15 7.42
CA ASP A 10 -14.45 -4.48 8.68
C ASP A 10 -13.71 -3.24 9.23
N PRO A 11 -14.14 -2.68 10.37
CA PRO A 11 -13.53 -1.49 10.95
C PRO A 11 -12.12 -1.73 11.50
N THR A 12 -11.70 -2.99 11.67
CA THR A 12 -10.36 -3.34 12.16
C THR A 12 -9.29 -3.22 11.07
N ILE A 13 -9.70 -3.21 9.80
CA ILE A 13 -8.79 -3.04 8.66
C ILE A 13 -8.86 -1.58 8.16
N PRO A 14 -7.79 -0.79 8.27
CA PRO A 14 -7.79 0.58 7.81
C PRO A 14 -8.14 0.69 6.32
N HIS A 15 -9.15 1.49 6.02
CA HIS A 15 -9.62 1.74 4.66
C HIS A 15 -10.30 3.10 4.52
N SER A 16 -10.45 3.56 3.28
CA SER A 16 -11.25 4.75 2.98
C SER A 16 -11.85 4.67 1.58
N VAL A 17 -13.07 5.21 1.44
CA VAL A 17 -13.76 5.40 0.17
C VAL A 17 -14.27 6.84 0.15
N LYS A 18 -13.58 7.74 -0.54
CA LYS A 18 -13.85 9.18 -0.49
C LYS A 18 -14.19 9.73 -1.87
N PRO A 19 -15.35 10.40 -2.06
CA PRO A 19 -15.59 11.16 -3.27
C PRO A 19 -14.62 12.35 -3.31
N THR A 20 -13.89 12.49 -4.41
CA THR A 20 -12.88 13.53 -4.60
C THR A 20 -13.25 14.52 -5.69
N CYS A 21 -14.13 14.13 -6.62
CA CYS A 21 -14.61 15.02 -7.67
C CYS A 21 -16.02 14.62 -8.08
N ILE A 22 -16.85 15.61 -8.36
CA ILE A 22 -18.19 15.44 -8.96
C ILE A 22 -18.29 16.48 -10.08
N THR A 23 -18.57 15.99 -11.29
CA THR A 23 -18.79 16.85 -12.45
C THR A 23 -20.11 16.47 -13.12
N SER A 24 -20.84 17.48 -13.53
CA SER A 24 -22.19 17.31 -14.09
C SER A 24 -22.51 18.43 -15.04
N GLY A 25 -23.09 18.11 -16.19
CA GLY A 25 -23.73 19.04 -17.12
C GLY A 25 -22.82 20.11 -17.72
N ASP A 26 -23.50 20.97 -18.47
CA ASP A 26 -22.97 22.16 -19.09
C ASP A 26 -23.27 23.41 -18.22
N SER A 27 -22.90 24.59 -18.70
CA SER A 27 -23.10 25.88 -18.01
C SER A 27 -24.56 26.36 -17.91
N ALA A 28 -25.49 25.68 -18.57
CA ALA A 28 -26.90 26.09 -18.59
C ALA A 28 -27.63 25.65 -17.30
N VAL A 29 -27.94 26.60 -16.43
CA VAL A 29 -28.50 26.35 -15.09
C VAL A 29 -29.95 25.83 -15.07
N ASN A 30 -30.64 25.90 -16.17
CA ASN A 30 -32.06 25.49 -16.33
C ASN A 30 -32.20 24.13 -17.02
N ILE A 31 -31.09 23.42 -17.31
CA ILE A 31 -31.13 22.10 -17.95
C ILE A 31 -30.66 21.07 -16.93
N ILE A 32 -31.45 20.02 -16.72
CA ILE A 32 -31.04 18.87 -15.91
C ILE A 32 -30.03 18.05 -16.70
N PRO A 33 -28.80 17.84 -16.14
CA PRO A 33 -27.78 17.10 -16.83
C PRO A 33 -28.16 15.65 -17.12
N ALA A 34 -27.83 15.18 -18.32
CA ALA A 34 -28.08 13.80 -18.71
C ALA A 34 -27.14 12.80 -18.01
N SER A 35 -25.99 13.28 -17.50
CA SER A 35 -25.00 12.44 -16.83
C SER A 35 -24.25 13.20 -15.74
N VAL A 36 -23.76 12.43 -14.75
CA VAL A 36 -22.89 12.89 -13.67
C VAL A 36 -21.71 11.95 -13.59
N ALA A 37 -20.49 12.49 -13.58
CA ALA A 37 -19.28 11.73 -13.29
C ALA A 37 -18.83 12.00 -11.87
N MET A 38 -18.50 10.92 -11.15
CA MET A 38 -17.94 11.00 -9.79
C MET A 38 -16.61 10.24 -9.74
N ILE A 39 -15.62 10.84 -9.09
CA ILE A 39 -14.33 10.20 -8.84
C ILE A 39 -14.22 9.93 -7.34
N PHE A 40 -13.78 8.71 -7.01
CA PHE A 40 -13.51 8.30 -5.65
C PHE A 40 -12.03 7.92 -5.50
N ASP A 41 -11.40 8.39 -4.43
CA ASP A 41 -10.14 7.85 -3.93
C ASP A 41 -10.48 6.68 -2.99
N VAL A 42 -9.93 5.51 -3.30
CA VAL A 42 -10.19 4.28 -2.55
C VAL A 42 -8.86 3.73 -2.04
N ARG A 43 -8.79 3.47 -0.74
CA ARG A 43 -7.60 2.93 -0.08
C ARG A 43 -8.00 1.81 0.86
N ALA A 44 -7.18 0.76 0.94
CA ALA A 44 -7.32 -0.31 1.91
C ALA A 44 -5.95 -0.91 2.21
N GLN A 45 -5.74 -1.36 3.45
CA GLN A 45 -4.50 -2.05 3.86
C GLN A 45 -4.57 -3.57 3.68
N SER A 46 -5.60 -4.07 2.98
CA SER A 46 -5.73 -5.47 2.55
C SER A 46 -6.17 -5.50 1.09
N ASN A 47 -5.58 -6.42 0.31
CA ASN A 47 -5.97 -6.62 -1.09
C ASN A 47 -7.36 -7.24 -1.19
N GLU A 48 -7.71 -8.15 -0.27
CA GLU A 48 -9.04 -8.78 -0.18
C GLU A 48 -10.11 -7.75 0.14
N LEU A 49 -9.83 -6.83 1.07
CA LEU A 49 -10.75 -5.74 1.38
C LEU A 49 -10.88 -4.78 0.19
N MET A 50 -9.79 -4.47 -0.52
CA MET A 50 -9.83 -3.64 -1.72
C MET A 50 -10.74 -4.25 -2.79
N ASP A 51 -10.67 -5.56 -3.02
CA ASP A 51 -11.52 -6.25 -4.00
C ASP A 51 -12.99 -6.30 -3.55
N ALA A 52 -13.24 -6.50 -2.26
CA ALA A 52 -14.58 -6.37 -1.69
C ALA A 52 -15.15 -4.95 -1.84
N ILE A 53 -14.33 -3.91 -1.60
CA ILE A 53 -14.73 -2.51 -1.80
C ILE A 53 -15.09 -2.26 -3.26
N LYS A 54 -14.26 -2.70 -4.21
CA LYS A 54 -14.52 -2.52 -5.64
C LYS A 54 -15.89 -3.08 -6.04
N THR A 55 -16.19 -4.30 -5.64
CA THR A 55 -17.46 -4.95 -5.94
C THR A 55 -18.63 -4.20 -5.31
N ARG A 56 -18.57 -4.01 -3.98
CA ARG A 56 -19.71 -3.44 -3.23
C ARG A 56 -19.98 -1.97 -3.56
N VAL A 57 -18.96 -1.19 -3.88
CA VAL A 57 -19.14 0.22 -4.33
C VAL A 57 -19.87 0.27 -5.66
N CYS A 58 -19.51 -0.60 -6.61
CA CYS A 58 -20.18 -0.66 -7.91
C CYS A 58 -21.65 -1.12 -7.76
N ASP A 59 -21.90 -2.13 -6.93
CA ASP A 59 -23.25 -2.62 -6.66
C ASP A 59 -24.12 -1.54 -6.00
N ALA A 60 -23.58 -0.86 -4.97
CA ALA A 60 -24.29 0.22 -4.30
C ALA A 60 -24.60 1.40 -5.24
N ALA A 61 -23.66 1.76 -6.11
CA ALA A 61 -23.86 2.80 -7.13
C ALA A 61 -24.94 2.37 -8.13
N GLY A 62 -24.90 1.11 -8.60
CA GLY A 62 -25.89 0.54 -9.52
C GLY A 62 -27.29 0.54 -8.93
N HIS A 63 -27.47 0.02 -7.72
CA HIS A 63 -28.76 -0.03 -7.04
C HIS A 63 -29.31 1.38 -6.73
N ALA A 64 -28.45 2.30 -6.26
CA ALA A 64 -28.87 3.67 -6.01
C ALA A 64 -29.31 4.39 -7.30
N ALA A 65 -28.63 4.17 -8.42
CA ALA A 65 -29.03 4.73 -9.70
C ALA A 65 -30.35 4.12 -10.18
N ALA A 66 -30.48 2.80 -10.10
CA ALA A 66 -31.70 2.09 -10.53
C ALA A 66 -32.96 2.54 -9.77
N SER A 67 -32.82 2.88 -8.47
CA SER A 67 -33.97 3.35 -7.66
C SER A 67 -34.62 4.63 -8.17
N ILE A 68 -33.91 5.40 -9.02
CA ILE A 68 -34.43 6.63 -9.65
C ILE A 68 -34.52 6.53 -11.18
N GLY A 69 -34.47 5.31 -11.72
CA GLY A 69 -34.57 5.07 -13.17
C GLY A 69 -33.30 5.43 -13.96
N ALA A 70 -32.16 5.66 -13.28
CA ALA A 70 -30.87 5.93 -13.91
C ALA A 70 -29.99 4.66 -13.98
N ARG A 71 -28.83 4.75 -14.64
CA ARG A 71 -27.81 3.70 -14.68
C ARG A 71 -26.49 4.24 -14.18
N ALA A 72 -25.72 3.40 -13.47
CA ALA A 72 -24.35 3.71 -13.10
C ALA A 72 -23.38 2.76 -13.83
N GLU A 73 -22.25 3.28 -14.24
CA GLU A 73 -21.11 2.55 -14.79
C GLU A 73 -19.89 2.83 -13.92
N CYS A 74 -19.25 1.79 -13.41
CA CYS A 74 -18.02 1.91 -12.65
C CYS A 74 -16.82 1.60 -13.54
N LYS A 75 -15.79 2.46 -13.45
CA LYS A 75 -14.50 2.24 -14.11
C LYS A 75 -13.40 2.36 -13.08
N TRP A 76 -12.65 1.28 -12.88
CA TRP A 76 -11.48 1.27 -12.02
C TRP A 76 -10.27 1.75 -12.81
N ARG A 77 -9.62 2.80 -12.34
CA ARG A 77 -8.34 3.27 -12.84
C ARG A 77 -7.28 2.65 -11.97
N GLY A 78 -6.24 2.09 -12.48
CA GLY A 78 -5.10 1.49 -11.82
C GLY A 78 -4.96 1.73 -10.31
N GLY A 79 -3.95 1.20 -9.72
CA GLY A 79 -3.69 1.31 -8.29
C GLY A 79 -2.45 0.51 -7.93
N VAL A 80 -2.05 0.61 -6.67
CA VAL A 80 -0.99 -0.21 -6.10
C VAL A 80 -1.60 -1.16 -5.06
N PRO A 81 -1.17 -2.43 -5.01
CA PRO A 81 -1.64 -3.37 -4.01
C PRO A 81 -1.15 -2.99 -2.61
N ALA A 82 -1.83 -3.48 -1.58
CA ALA A 82 -1.31 -3.48 -0.23
C ALA A 82 -0.04 -4.35 -0.14
N GLY A 83 0.89 -3.95 0.74
CA GLY A 83 2.09 -4.72 0.99
C GLY A 83 1.77 -6.10 1.56
N HIS A 84 2.52 -7.11 1.16
CA HIS A 84 2.47 -8.43 1.77
C HIS A 84 3.54 -8.54 2.85
N HIS A 85 3.18 -9.07 4.02
CA HIS A 85 4.09 -9.20 5.15
C HIS A 85 4.74 -10.59 5.15
N PHE A 86 6.07 -10.61 5.12
CA PHE A 86 6.89 -11.82 5.24
C PHE A 86 7.60 -11.80 6.60
N ASP A 87 6.97 -12.36 7.62
CA ASP A 87 7.41 -12.27 9.02
C ASP A 87 8.87 -12.65 9.26
N GLN A 88 9.35 -13.70 8.58
CA GLN A 88 10.74 -14.13 8.72
C GLN A 88 11.72 -13.10 8.14
N LEU A 89 11.39 -12.52 6.97
CA LEU A 89 12.19 -11.48 6.35
C LEU A 89 12.17 -10.20 7.18
N ILE A 90 11.03 -9.82 7.71
CA ILE A 90 10.88 -8.65 8.60
C ILE A 90 11.74 -8.83 9.85
N LYS A 91 11.72 -10.01 10.50
CA LYS A 91 12.57 -10.30 11.66
C LYS A 91 14.06 -10.23 11.32
N LEU A 92 14.48 -10.81 10.19
CA LEU A 92 15.86 -10.74 9.73
C LEU A 92 16.31 -9.29 9.52
N VAL A 93 15.47 -8.48 8.86
CA VAL A 93 15.76 -7.04 8.63
C VAL A 93 15.83 -6.29 9.95
N ALA A 94 14.91 -6.52 10.88
CA ALA A 94 14.93 -5.88 12.19
C ALA A 94 16.23 -6.22 12.98
N CYS A 95 16.64 -7.49 12.97
CA CYS A 95 17.93 -7.90 13.56
C CYS A 95 19.11 -7.22 12.85
N SER A 96 19.08 -7.13 11.53
CA SER A 96 20.15 -6.50 10.74
C SER A 96 20.24 -4.98 10.99
N ILE A 97 19.12 -4.30 11.22
CA ILE A 97 19.12 -2.87 11.61
C ILE A 97 19.84 -2.70 12.95
N LYS A 98 19.50 -3.52 13.94
CA LYS A 98 20.13 -3.48 15.26
C LYS A 98 21.63 -3.80 15.20
N GLU A 99 22.01 -4.79 14.42
CA GLU A 99 23.42 -5.17 14.19
C GLU A 99 24.22 -4.03 13.53
N ALA A 100 23.64 -3.39 12.51
CA ALA A 100 24.33 -2.37 11.72
C ALA A 100 24.43 -1.00 12.41
N CYS A 101 23.41 -0.62 13.19
CA CYS A 101 23.25 0.73 13.71
C CYS A 101 23.02 0.82 15.22
N GLY A 102 22.62 -0.26 15.87
CA GLY A 102 22.26 -0.31 17.30
C GLY A 102 20.74 -0.41 17.51
N ASP A 103 20.36 -0.80 18.72
CA ASP A 103 18.95 -1.06 19.09
C ASP A 103 18.06 0.17 18.93
N ASP A 104 18.57 1.36 19.25
CA ASP A 104 17.84 2.64 19.21
C ASP A 104 17.49 3.08 17.78
N PHE A 105 18.07 2.46 16.76
CA PHE A 105 17.79 2.75 15.35
C PHE A 105 16.60 1.98 14.76
N LEU A 106 16.10 0.97 15.49
CA LEU A 106 14.91 0.25 15.06
C LEU A 106 13.64 0.96 15.58
N ALA A 107 12.96 1.67 14.69
CA ALA A 107 11.66 2.24 14.99
C ALA A 107 10.55 1.20 14.85
N ASP A 108 9.39 1.49 15.46
CA ASP A 108 8.17 0.70 15.29
C ASP A 108 7.72 0.68 13.82
N ALA A 109 6.97 -0.35 13.46
CA ALA A 109 6.43 -0.48 12.11
C ALA A 109 5.53 0.72 11.76
N ILE A 110 5.76 1.30 10.59
CA ILE A 110 4.99 2.45 10.12
C ILE A 110 3.80 1.95 9.30
N TYR A 111 2.60 2.27 9.76
CA TYR A 111 1.38 2.05 9.01
C TYR A 111 1.06 3.32 8.21
N THR A 112 1.03 3.21 6.90
CA THR A 112 0.74 4.34 6.01
C THR A 112 -0.39 4.00 5.05
N SER A 113 -1.17 5.02 4.69
CA SER A 113 -2.14 4.92 3.58
C SER A 113 -1.50 5.23 2.22
N GLY A 114 -0.20 5.53 2.19
CA GLY A 114 0.55 5.70 0.95
C GLY A 114 0.67 4.38 0.20
N GLY A 115 0.60 4.43 -1.12
CA GLY A 115 0.82 3.26 -1.98
C GLY A 115 2.24 3.26 -2.51
N GLU A 116 2.84 2.05 -2.59
CA GLU A 116 4.17 1.86 -3.15
C GLU A 116 4.09 0.90 -4.34
N ASP A 117 4.57 1.34 -5.49
CA ASP A 117 4.61 0.50 -6.70
C ASP A 117 5.44 -0.78 -6.52
N PHE A 118 6.39 -0.75 -5.58
CA PHE A 118 7.20 -1.90 -5.19
C PHE A 118 6.37 -3.12 -4.80
N HIS A 119 5.19 -2.93 -4.20
CA HIS A 119 4.30 -4.03 -3.81
C HIS A 119 3.72 -4.81 -4.98
N LYS A 120 3.81 -4.29 -6.21
CA LYS A 120 3.43 -5.03 -7.43
C LYS A 120 4.31 -6.26 -7.67
N TYR A 121 5.55 -6.25 -7.19
CA TYR A 121 6.44 -7.41 -7.33
C TYR A 121 5.91 -8.65 -6.61
N SER A 122 5.42 -8.51 -5.38
CA SER A 122 4.86 -9.64 -4.61
C SER A 122 3.55 -10.18 -5.20
N VAL A 123 2.79 -9.35 -5.92
CA VAL A 123 1.59 -9.78 -6.65
C VAL A 123 1.97 -10.51 -7.94
N ALA A 124 2.94 -9.98 -8.70
CA ALA A 124 3.40 -10.59 -9.95
C ALA A 124 4.18 -11.90 -9.71
N TYR A 125 4.88 -11.98 -8.60
CA TYR A 125 5.72 -13.12 -8.22
C TYR A 125 5.39 -13.56 -6.79
N PRO A 126 4.36 -14.39 -6.57
CA PRO A 126 3.87 -14.73 -5.21
C PRO A 126 4.91 -15.40 -4.31
N ASN A 127 5.95 -16.02 -4.88
CA ASN A 127 7.05 -16.65 -4.15
C ASN A 127 8.20 -15.68 -3.83
N LEU A 128 8.15 -14.45 -4.34
CA LEU A 128 9.16 -13.43 -4.07
C LEU A 128 8.86 -12.76 -2.73
N GLN A 129 9.70 -13.02 -1.74
CA GLN A 129 9.63 -12.29 -0.47
C GLN A 129 10.22 -10.89 -0.64
N SER A 130 9.50 -9.90 -0.18
CA SER A 130 9.90 -8.50 -0.29
C SER A 130 9.57 -7.72 0.99
N VAL A 131 10.35 -6.69 1.26
CA VAL A 131 10.15 -5.80 2.40
C VAL A 131 10.55 -4.38 2.02
N VAL A 132 9.81 -3.41 2.50
CA VAL A 132 10.17 -1.98 2.39
C VAL A 132 10.78 -1.54 3.70
N ILE A 133 11.97 -0.94 3.62
CA ILE A 133 12.69 -0.40 4.77
C ILE A 133 12.61 1.13 4.69
N GLY A 134 11.95 1.75 5.67
CA GLY A 134 11.97 3.19 5.83
C GLY A 134 13.27 3.66 6.47
N VAL A 135 13.86 4.73 5.94
CA VAL A 135 15.03 5.38 6.53
C VAL A 135 14.64 6.78 6.99
N GLY A 136 14.74 7.03 8.29
CA GLY A 136 14.54 8.36 8.86
C GLY A 136 15.64 9.31 8.37
N ALA A 137 15.25 10.36 7.69
CA ALA A 137 16.18 11.33 7.09
C ALA A 137 15.71 12.78 7.26
N ASP A 138 14.93 13.05 8.30
CA ASP A 138 14.42 14.39 8.66
C ASP A 138 13.79 15.16 7.48
N LEU A 139 13.00 14.44 6.67
CA LEU A 139 12.38 14.97 5.47
C LEU A 139 11.46 16.15 5.76
N LYS A 140 11.74 17.30 5.18
CA LYS A 140 10.98 18.56 5.34
C LYS A 140 10.80 19.27 4.01
N PRO A 141 9.65 19.93 3.79
CA PRO A 141 8.42 19.96 4.60
C PRO A 141 7.55 18.71 4.45
N GLY A 142 7.90 17.76 3.61
CA GLY A 142 7.20 16.49 3.39
C GLY A 142 7.28 16.03 1.93
N LEU A 143 6.83 14.79 1.69
CA LEU A 143 6.84 14.18 0.35
C LEU A 143 6.05 15.02 -0.67
N HIS A 144 6.50 14.98 -1.92
CA HIS A 144 5.89 15.66 -3.08
C HIS A 144 5.83 17.20 -3.01
N LYS A 145 6.63 17.82 -2.14
CA LYS A 145 6.79 19.27 -2.13
C LYS A 145 7.99 19.68 -2.98
N ALA A 146 7.84 20.77 -3.75
CA ALA A 146 8.89 21.24 -4.67
C ALA A 146 10.21 21.61 -3.96
N ASN A 147 10.12 22.01 -2.70
CA ASN A 147 11.25 22.38 -1.84
C ASN A 147 11.61 21.29 -0.82
N MET A 148 11.28 20.03 -1.11
CA MET A 148 11.58 18.90 -0.26
C MET A 148 13.10 18.73 -0.08
N GLN A 149 13.52 18.57 1.17
CA GLN A 149 14.90 18.31 1.55
C GLN A 149 14.96 17.20 2.60
N PHE A 150 16.06 16.46 2.63
CA PHE A 150 16.33 15.44 3.64
C PHE A 150 17.77 15.51 4.08
N ASP A 151 18.10 14.91 5.22
CA ASP A 151 19.48 14.80 5.71
C ASP A 151 20.25 13.71 4.95
N PRO A 152 21.23 14.08 4.09
CA PRO A 152 22.01 13.10 3.33
C PRO A 152 22.86 12.17 4.21
N SER A 153 23.14 12.52 5.45
CA SER A 153 23.93 11.67 6.37
C SER A 153 23.22 10.34 6.67
N ALA A 154 21.88 10.32 6.58
CA ALA A 154 21.08 9.12 6.73
C ALA A 154 21.39 8.02 5.69
N MET A 155 21.95 8.39 4.52
CA MET A 155 22.36 7.43 3.48
C MET A 155 23.42 6.45 3.97
N ILE A 156 24.31 6.86 4.88
CA ILE A 156 25.35 5.99 5.44
C ILE A 156 24.71 4.85 6.24
N SER A 157 23.72 5.18 7.08
CA SER A 157 22.96 4.18 7.84
C SER A 157 22.18 3.25 6.90
N ALA A 158 21.54 3.78 5.85
CA ALA A 158 20.86 2.97 4.85
C ALA A 158 21.79 1.95 4.18
N VAL A 159 22.98 2.38 3.75
CA VAL A 159 23.98 1.49 3.13
C VAL A 159 24.43 0.40 4.11
N ARG A 160 24.73 0.75 5.37
CA ARG A 160 25.09 -0.22 6.40
C ARG A 160 24.01 -1.28 6.60
N VAL A 161 22.76 -0.84 6.78
CA VAL A 161 21.62 -1.74 6.98
C VAL A 161 21.45 -2.67 5.78
N LEU A 162 21.39 -2.13 4.55
CA LEU A 162 21.20 -2.94 3.34
C LEU A 162 22.33 -3.96 3.16
N THR A 163 23.58 -3.56 3.40
CA THR A 163 24.74 -4.46 3.34
C THR A 163 24.60 -5.59 4.37
N THR A 164 24.26 -5.26 5.61
CA THR A 164 24.08 -6.26 6.68
C THR A 164 22.94 -7.22 6.36
N VAL A 165 21.81 -6.72 5.85
CA VAL A 165 20.68 -7.55 5.41
C VAL A 165 21.12 -8.56 4.35
N VAL A 166 21.85 -8.11 3.31
CA VAL A 166 22.33 -9.00 2.24
C VAL A 166 23.28 -10.06 2.80
N LEU A 167 24.23 -9.68 3.65
CA LEU A 167 25.16 -10.63 4.27
C LEU A 167 24.45 -11.66 5.14
N ASN A 168 23.42 -11.26 5.89
CA ASN A 168 22.67 -12.17 6.74
C ASN A 168 21.76 -13.10 5.92
N LEU A 169 21.18 -12.64 4.81
CA LEU A 169 20.46 -13.49 3.87
C LEU A 169 21.36 -14.55 3.25
N LEU A 170 22.59 -14.20 2.85
CA LEU A 170 23.53 -15.16 2.27
C LEU A 170 23.95 -16.23 3.29
N LYS A 171 24.24 -15.85 4.54
CA LYS A 171 24.55 -16.81 5.63
C LYS A 171 23.38 -17.78 5.88
N ASP A 172 22.14 -17.31 5.81
CA ASP A 172 20.95 -18.15 6.02
C ASP A 172 20.77 -19.18 4.88
N VAL A 173 21.12 -18.82 3.65
CA VAL A 173 21.10 -19.72 2.49
C VAL A 173 22.17 -20.82 2.65
N ASP A 174 23.40 -20.45 2.99
CA ASP A 174 24.50 -21.40 3.17
C ASP A 174 24.20 -22.41 4.29
N SER A 175 23.64 -21.96 5.40
CA SER A 175 23.27 -22.81 6.53
C SER A 175 22.20 -23.84 6.15
N LYS A 176 21.23 -23.47 5.34
CA LYS A 176 20.17 -24.37 4.86
C LYS A 176 20.69 -25.40 3.85
N GLN A 177 21.61 -25.03 2.97
CA GLN A 177 22.25 -25.95 2.02
C GLN A 177 23.10 -27.02 2.74
N VAL A 178 23.90 -26.61 3.73
CA VAL A 178 24.70 -27.54 4.55
C VAL A 178 23.81 -28.52 5.33
N SER A 179 22.71 -28.02 5.88
CA SER A 179 21.75 -28.88 6.62
C SER A 179 21.07 -29.92 5.73
N GLN A 180 20.75 -29.60 4.48
CA GLN A 180 20.18 -30.53 3.52
C GLN A 180 21.18 -31.60 3.08
N GLN A 181 22.46 -31.24 2.86
CA GLN A 181 23.50 -32.23 2.50
C GLN A 181 23.80 -33.24 3.61
N ASN A 182 23.63 -32.84 4.87
CA ASN A 182 23.85 -33.73 6.01
C ASN A 182 22.68 -34.70 6.30
N GLN A 183 21.51 -34.48 5.72
CA GLN A 183 20.37 -35.42 5.83
C GLN A 183 20.42 -36.58 4.82
N PHE A 184 21.31 -36.51 3.85
CA PHE A 184 21.50 -37.56 2.83
C PHE A 184 22.79 -38.41 3.06
N LYS A 185 23.43 -38.27 4.21
CA LYS A 185 24.51 -39.17 4.68
C LYS A 185 24.04 -40.03 5.85
#